data_13a31265e4314d194fe5d43255f8cc35
#
_entry.id   13a31265e4314d194fe5d43255f8cc35
#
_cell.length_a   1.000
_cell.length_b   1.000
_cell.length_c   1.000
_cell.angle_alpha   90.00
_cell.angle_beta   90.00
_cell.angle_gamma   90.00
#
_symmetry.space_group_name_H-M   'P 1'
#
loop_
_entity.id
_entity.type
_entity.pdbx_description
1 polymer ?
#
loop_
_entity_poly.entity_id
_entity_poly.type
_entity_poly.pdbx_seq_one_letter_code
_entity_poly.pdbx_strand_id
1 'polypeptide(L)'
;AGLPAAAQDITFFRIGTGGTAGTYFPIGGLIANAISNPPGSRTCAEGGSCGVPGLVATAVASNGSVANVNAIAGGSMQSGFVESDVAFWGYTGTGIYEGRPKVDSLRAIANLYPESFHLVVRKGSGIKSIKDLKGKRMSLDEPGSGTLVDARLILSAYGMTEKDIKAEYLKPQQSADKLKDGALDAFFSVSGWPQGAISELAATTGIDLVPIDGPDAEKLIKQYSFFGADEIPDTAYKNVAGVKT
;
A
#
# COMPACT_ATOMS: atom_id res chain seq x y z
N ALA A 1 21.72 50.89 -3.91
CA ALA A 1 22.29 49.76 -3.18
C ALA A 1 21.19 48.71 -3.04
N GLY A 2 21.27 47.62 -3.84
CA GLY A 2 20.36 46.46 -3.72
C GLY A 2 20.77 45.67 -2.47
N LEU A 3 19.82 45.40 -1.63
CA LEU A 3 20.01 44.43 -0.55
C LEU A 3 20.34 43.08 -1.20
N PRO A 4 21.32 42.31 -0.70
CA PRO A 4 21.54 40.96 -1.19
C PRO A 4 20.27 40.18 -0.93
N ALA A 5 19.70 39.56 -1.95
CA ALA A 5 18.62 38.57 -1.78
C ALA A 5 19.23 37.45 -0.93
N ALA A 6 18.74 37.27 0.30
CA ALA A 6 19.11 36.14 1.10
C ALA A 6 18.73 34.87 0.32
N ALA A 7 19.70 34.04 0.01
CA ALA A 7 19.43 32.75 -0.61
C ALA A 7 18.53 31.98 0.35
N GLN A 8 17.33 31.66 -0.09
CA GLN A 8 16.42 30.84 0.72
C GLN A 8 16.97 29.40 0.73
N ASP A 9 17.23 28.86 1.93
CA ASP A 9 17.72 27.51 2.07
C ASP A 9 16.66 26.51 1.54
N ILE A 10 17.09 25.58 0.70
CA ILE A 10 16.23 24.56 0.13
C ILE A 10 16.30 23.32 1.01
N THR A 11 15.14 22.87 1.47
CA THR A 11 14.97 21.60 2.20
C THR A 11 14.27 20.58 1.33
N PHE A 12 14.93 19.47 1.05
CA PHE A 12 14.31 18.34 0.35
C PHE A 12 13.61 17.43 1.34
N PHE A 13 12.37 17.02 1.01
CA PHE A 13 11.55 16.15 1.82
C PHE A 13 10.99 15.00 0.97
N ARG A 14 11.49 13.79 1.19
CA ARG A 14 11.09 12.60 0.44
C ARG A 14 10.04 11.83 1.21
N ILE A 15 8.92 11.53 0.54
CA ILE A 15 7.81 10.74 1.06
C ILE A 15 7.83 9.40 0.36
N GLY A 16 8.23 8.33 1.06
CA GLY A 16 8.17 6.97 0.56
C GLY A 16 6.72 6.54 0.33
N THR A 17 6.44 5.94 -0.81
CA THR A 17 5.09 5.53 -1.18
C THR A 17 5.03 4.02 -1.45
N GLY A 18 4.54 3.58 -2.57
CA GLY A 18 4.49 2.22 -3.06
C GLY A 18 4.65 2.21 -4.57
N GLY A 19 4.16 1.18 -5.23
CA GLY A 19 4.05 1.12 -6.68
C GLY A 19 3.13 2.22 -7.21
N THR A 20 3.44 2.77 -8.40
CA THR A 20 2.74 3.93 -8.96
C THR A 20 1.25 3.67 -9.28
N ALA A 21 0.85 2.42 -9.44
CA ALA A 21 -0.54 2.01 -9.67
C ALA A 21 -1.31 1.66 -8.37
N GLY A 22 -0.67 1.81 -7.20
CA GLY A 22 -1.30 1.70 -5.88
C GLY A 22 -1.91 3.03 -5.43
N THR A 23 -2.40 3.09 -4.19
CA THR A 23 -3.00 4.30 -3.59
C THR A 23 -1.98 5.24 -2.96
N TYR A 24 -0.86 4.73 -2.43
CA TYR A 24 0.17 5.55 -1.78
C TYR A 24 0.79 6.61 -2.68
N PHE A 25 1.16 6.23 -3.92
CA PHE A 25 1.88 7.13 -4.81
C PHE A 25 1.07 8.37 -5.22
N PRO A 26 -0.17 8.26 -5.72
CA PRO A 26 -0.96 9.44 -6.07
C PRO A 26 -1.27 10.32 -4.86
N ILE A 27 -1.59 9.74 -3.69
CA ILE A 27 -1.87 10.51 -2.47
C ILE A 27 -0.60 11.17 -1.96
N GLY A 28 0.53 10.47 -1.98
CA GLY A 28 1.85 11.04 -1.64
C GLY A 28 2.22 12.21 -2.55
N GLY A 29 1.88 12.13 -3.83
CA GLY A 29 2.05 13.22 -4.79
C GLY A 29 1.20 14.46 -4.45
N LEU A 30 -0.05 14.27 -4.07
CA LEU A 30 -0.93 15.35 -3.62
C LEU A 30 -0.39 16.03 -2.36
N ILE A 31 0.05 15.23 -1.37
CA ILE A 31 0.65 15.76 -0.14
C ILE A 31 1.95 16.50 -0.45
N ALA A 32 2.84 15.91 -1.26
CA ALA A 32 4.09 16.55 -1.65
C ALA A 32 3.85 17.91 -2.32
N ASN A 33 2.89 17.98 -3.24
CA ASN A 33 2.51 19.24 -3.89
C ASN A 33 1.94 20.25 -2.89
N ALA A 34 1.09 19.81 -1.98
CA ALA A 34 0.44 20.70 -1.01
C ALA A 34 1.42 21.34 -0.02
N ILE A 35 2.45 20.59 0.42
CA ILE A 35 3.43 21.08 1.40
C ILE A 35 4.64 21.77 0.78
N SER A 36 4.87 21.63 -0.53
CA SER A 36 6.00 22.25 -1.22
C SER A 36 5.78 23.75 -1.47
N ASN A 37 6.84 24.52 -1.24
CA ASN A 37 6.93 25.93 -1.66
C ASN A 37 8.39 26.26 -2.01
N PRO A 38 8.86 25.80 -3.20
CA PRO A 38 10.22 26.03 -3.65
C PRO A 38 10.54 27.52 -3.80
N PRO A 39 11.80 27.94 -3.66
CA PRO A 39 12.22 29.31 -3.95
C PRO A 39 11.81 29.75 -5.35
N GLY A 40 11.28 30.97 -5.45
CA GLY A 40 10.79 31.51 -6.72
C GLY A 40 9.39 31.08 -7.14
N SER A 41 8.70 30.29 -6.33
CA SER A 41 7.27 30.00 -6.54
C SER A 41 6.44 31.28 -6.44
N ARG A 42 5.35 31.36 -7.24
CA ARG A 42 4.33 32.40 -7.02
C ARG A 42 3.76 32.28 -5.61
N THR A 43 3.34 33.40 -5.05
CA THR A 43 2.75 33.42 -3.71
C THR A 43 1.40 32.70 -3.67
N CYS A 44 1.03 32.17 -2.51
CA CYS A 44 -0.25 31.51 -2.29
C CYS A 44 -1.44 32.42 -2.67
N ALA A 45 -1.36 33.71 -2.35
CA ALA A 45 -2.39 34.72 -2.68
C ALA A 45 -2.58 34.94 -4.19
N GLU A 46 -1.55 34.64 -4.98
CA GLU A 46 -1.56 34.75 -6.44
C GLU A 46 -1.84 33.38 -7.12
N GLY A 47 -2.36 32.40 -6.37
CA GLY A 47 -2.63 31.05 -6.85
C GLY A 47 -1.37 30.20 -7.03
N GLY A 48 -0.30 30.53 -6.31
CA GLY A 48 0.95 29.77 -6.26
C GLY A 48 1.00 28.77 -5.11
N SER A 49 2.20 28.41 -4.68
CA SER A 49 2.44 27.44 -3.61
C SER A 49 2.10 27.99 -2.24
N CYS A 50 1.27 27.23 -1.48
CA CYS A 50 0.88 27.56 -0.11
C CYS A 50 1.61 26.72 0.95
N GLY A 51 2.59 25.92 0.54
CA GLY A 51 3.35 25.05 1.42
C GLY A 51 4.40 25.78 2.27
N VAL A 52 5.32 25.01 2.81
CA VAL A 52 6.38 25.53 3.69
C VAL A 52 7.47 26.21 2.86
N PRO A 53 7.80 27.50 3.09
CA PRO A 53 8.81 28.21 2.34
C PRO A 53 10.16 27.48 2.30
N GLY A 54 10.73 27.32 1.11
CA GLY A 54 11.99 26.59 0.90
C GLY A 54 11.86 25.06 0.85
N LEU A 55 10.70 24.50 1.13
CA LEU A 55 10.49 23.04 1.09
C LEU A 55 10.24 22.55 -0.34
N VAL A 56 10.98 21.52 -0.74
CA VAL A 56 10.76 20.74 -1.97
C VAL A 56 10.42 19.30 -1.56
N ALA A 57 9.13 19.00 -1.48
CA ALA A 57 8.67 17.66 -1.17
C ALA A 57 8.45 16.85 -2.44
N THR A 58 8.74 15.56 -2.39
CA THR A 58 8.57 14.62 -3.50
C THR A 58 8.01 13.29 -3.04
N ALA A 59 7.02 12.75 -3.74
CA ALA A 59 6.60 11.37 -3.60
C ALA A 59 7.62 10.45 -4.30
N VAL A 60 8.12 9.46 -3.59
CA VAL A 60 9.13 8.52 -4.08
C VAL A 60 8.50 7.15 -4.15
N ALA A 61 8.46 6.55 -5.35
CA ALA A 61 8.02 5.18 -5.52
C ALA A 61 8.94 4.22 -4.75
N SER A 62 8.36 3.27 -4.05
CA SER A 62 9.07 2.26 -3.28
C SER A 62 8.37 0.91 -3.38
N ASN A 63 8.84 -0.07 -2.61
CA ASN A 63 8.18 -1.36 -2.49
C ASN A 63 7.05 -1.36 -1.44
N GLY A 64 6.80 -0.26 -0.72
CA GLY A 64 5.72 -0.12 0.25
C GLY A 64 6.19 -0.11 1.70
N SER A 65 5.33 -0.54 2.61
CA SER A 65 5.41 -0.29 4.06
C SER A 65 6.74 -0.68 4.70
N VAL A 66 7.21 -1.90 4.48
CA VAL A 66 8.48 -2.38 5.09
C VAL A 66 9.68 -1.64 4.51
N ALA A 67 9.68 -1.38 3.20
CA ALA A 67 10.74 -0.61 2.55
C ALA A 67 10.78 0.83 3.07
N ASN A 68 9.62 1.45 3.29
CA ASN A 68 9.52 2.82 3.80
C ASN A 68 10.02 2.93 5.24
N VAL A 69 9.63 2.00 6.13
CA VAL A 69 10.15 1.96 7.51
C VAL A 69 11.67 1.82 7.52
N ASN A 70 12.21 0.92 6.71
CA ASN A 70 13.67 0.72 6.62
C ASN A 70 14.38 1.96 6.03
N ALA A 71 13.80 2.63 5.04
CA ALA A 71 14.35 3.85 4.45
C ALA A 71 14.34 5.03 5.43
N ILE A 72 13.31 5.15 6.26
CA ILE A 72 13.23 6.15 7.33
C ILE A 72 14.29 5.83 8.41
N ALA A 73 14.39 4.58 8.84
CA ALA A 73 15.39 4.14 9.81
C ALA A 73 16.83 4.41 9.33
N GLY A 74 17.08 4.22 8.03
CA GLY A 74 18.37 4.50 7.38
C GLY A 74 18.60 5.97 7.00
N GLY A 75 17.64 6.88 7.28
CA GLY A 75 17.76 8.31 6.99
C GLY A 75 17.65 8.68 5.50
N SER A 76 17.31 7.75 4.63
CA SER A 76 17.18 7.98 3.20
C SER A 76 15.84 8.60 2.79
N MET A 77 14.82 8.53 3.66
CA MET A 77 13.52 9.19 3.51
C MET A 77 13.15 9.90 4.81
N GLN A 78 12.44 11.02 4.70
CA GLN A 78 11.98 11.83 5.83
C GLN A 78 10.64 11.35 6.36
N SER A 79 9.81 10.77 5.49
CA SER A 79 8.51 10.18 5.84
C SER A 79 8.14 9.06 4.87
N GLY A 80 7.04 8.36 5.14
CA GLY A 80 6.53 7.33 4.24
C GLY A 80 5.15 6.84 4.64
N PHE A 81 4.43 6.32 3.67
CA PHE A 81 3.19 5.59 3.88
C PHE A 81 3.52 4.22 4.44
N VAL A 82 2.78 3.81 5.45
CA VAL A 82 3.01 2.55 6.15
C VAL A 82 1.68 2.02 6.66
N GLU A 83 1.41 0.75 6.45
CA GLU A 83 0.32 0.03 7.11
C GLU A 83 0.54 -0.01 8.62
N SER A 84 -0.54 -0.01 9.38
CA SER A 84 -0.50 0.14 10.84
C SER A 84 0.22 -1.00 11.54
N ASP A 85 0.12 -2.22 11.06
CA ASP A 85 0.80 -3.41 11.56
C ASP A 85 2.32 -3.31 11.38
N VAL A 86 2.79 -2.96 10.17
CA VAL A 86 4.21 -2.79 9.87
C VAL A 86 4.81 -1.64 10.69
N ALA A 87 4.07 -0.52 10.84
CA ALA A 87 4.50 0.59 11.69
C ALA A 87 4.62 0.18 13.15
N PHE A 88 3.63 -0.55 13.66
CA PHE A 88 3.63 -1.07 15.03
C PHE A 88 4.81 -2.02 15.28
N TRP A 89 5.01 -3.00 14.40
CA TRP A 89 6.11 -3.95 14.55
C TRP A 89 7.48 -3.30 14.38
N GLY A 90 7.62 -2.37 13.45
CA GLY A 90 8.85 -1.59 13.31
C GLY A 90 9.20 -0.81 14.57
N TYR A 91 8.21 -0.14 15.16
CA TYR A 91 8.38 0.65 16.38
C TYR A 91 8.68 -0.20 17.62
N THR A 92 7.96 -1.33 17.77
CA THR A 92 8.08 -2.21 18.96
C THR A 92 9.21 -3.24 18.84
N GLY A 93 9.69 -3.54 17.63
CA GLY A 93 10.66 -4.61 17.39
C GLY A 93 10.05 -6.01 17.49
N THR A 94 8.75 -6.14 17.21
CA THR A 94 8.00 -7.41 17.27
C THR A 94 7.58 -7.86 15.86
N GLY A 95 6.85 -8.97 15.75
CA GLY A 95 6.35 -9.48 14.49
C GLY A 95 7.46 -9.67 13.46
N ILE A 96 7.33 -9.05 12.29
CA ILE A 96 8.34 -9.15 11.20
C ILE A 96 9.68 -8.49 11.53
N TYR A 97 9.75 -7.71 12.61
CA TYR A 97 10.99 -7.08 13.13
C TYR A 97 11.59 -7.83 14.29
N GLU A 98 11.02 -8.97 14.72
CA GLU A 98 11.61 -9.79 15.79
C GLU A 98 13.03 -10.21 15.43
N GLY A 99 13.96 -10.05 16.39
CA GLY A 99 15.39 -10.31 16.18
C GLY A 99 16.14 -9.24 15.38
N ARG A 100 15.49 -8.13 15.03
CA ARG A 100 16.09 -6.96 14.38
C ARG A 100 16.06 -5.75 15.30
N PRO A 101 16.93 -4.75 15.08
CA PRO A 101 16.81 -3.48 15.78
C PRO A 101 15.43 -2.86 15.54
N LYS A 102 14.75 -2.47 16.63
CA LYS A 102 13.52 -1.71 16.53
C LYS A 102 13.78 -0.30 16.00
N VAL A 103 12.79 0.29 15.35
CA VAL A 103 12.84 1.66 14.82
C VAL A 103 12.05 2.58 15.74
N ASP A 104 12.55 2.77 16.96
CA ASP A 104 11.88 3.57 18.01
C ASP A 104 11.90 5.09 17.75
N SER A 105 12.60 5.52 16.71
CA SER A 105 12.56 6.88 16.19
C SER A 105 11.32 7.19 15.32
N LEU A 106 10.54 6.18 14.91
CA LEU A 106 9.31 6.40 14.14
C LEU A 106 8.33 7.30 14.88
N ARG A 107 7.67 8.18 14.15
CA ARG A 107 6.57 9.03 14.67
C ARG A 107 5.42 9.00 13.67
N ALA A 108 4.21 8.76 14.17
CA ALA A 108 2.99 8.90 13.37
C ALA A 108 2.72 10.39 13.11
N ILE A 109 2.50 10.74 11.85
CA ILE A 109 2.15 12.10 11.42
C ILE A 109 0.62 12.21 11.30
N ALA A 110 -0.01 11.26 10.63
CA ALA A 110 -1.45 11.22 10.42
C ALA A 110 -1.92 9.80 10.14
N ASN A 111 -3.19 9.52 10.46
CA ASN A 111 -3.94 8.40 9.90
C ASN A 111 -4.74 8.96 8.71
N LEU A 112 -4.52 8.41 7.51
CA LEU A 112 -5.03 9.00 6.28
C LEU A 112 -6.33 8.34 5.81
N TYR A 113 -6.35 7.03 5.70
CA TYR A 113 -7.51 6.26 5.22
C TYR A 113 -7.36 4.77 5.61
N PRO A 114 -8.47 4.03 5.69
CA PRO A 114 -8.42 2.58 5.85
C PRO A 114 -7.90 1.91 4.58
N GLU A 115 -7.25 0.76 4.76
CA GLU A 115 -6.81 -0.10 3.68
C GLU A 115 -7.52 -1.44 3.79
N SER A 116 -8.10 -1.87 2.67
CA SER A 116 -8.85 -3.12 2.59
C SER A 116 -8.00 -4.19 1.91
N PHE A 117 -8.20 -5.44 2.33
CA PHE A 117 -7.59 -6.59 1.67
C PHE A 117 -8.35 -6.92 0.39
N HIS A 118 -7.67 -6.86 -0.74
CA HIS A 118 -8.21 -7.27 -2.03
C HIS A 118 -7.62 -8.63 -2.42
N LEU A 119 -8.45 -9.65 -2.47
CA LEU A 119 -8.11 -10.89 -3.17
C LEU A 119 -8.77 -10.85 -4.54
N VAL A 120 -7.96 -10.53 -5.55
CA VAL A 120 -8.41 -10.30 -6.92
C VAL A 120 -8.23 -11.57 -7.74
N VAL A 121 -9.29 -11.98 -8.44
CA VAL A 121 -9.28 -13.14 -9.33
C VAL A 121 -9.91 -12.77 -10.67
N ARG A 122 -9.60 -13.54 -11.72
CA ARG A 122 -10.28 -13.38 -13.02
C ARG A 122 -11.75 -13.74 -12.87
N LYS A 123 -12.63 -12.97 -13.52
CA LYS A 123 -14.06 -13.22 -13.54
C LYS A 123 -14.36 -14.64 -14.01
N GLY A 124 -15.18 -15.35 -13.26
CA GLY A 124 -15.55 -16.74 -13.55
C GLY A 124 -14.44 -17.76 -13.35
N SER A 125 -13.37 -17.45 -12.61
CA SER A 125 -12.24 -18.36 -12.31
C SER A 125 -12.64 -19.59 -11.49
N GLY A 126 -13.79 -19.54 -10.80
CA GLY A 126 -14.23 -20.56 -9.86
C GLY A 126 -13.58 -20.48 -8.47
N ILE A 127 -12.65 -19.54 -8.24
CA ILE A 127 -12.06 -19.26 -6.94
C ILE A 127 -13.05 -18.42 -6.14
N LYS A 128 -13.54 -18.94 -5.02
CA LYS A 128 -14.59 -18.31 -4.18
C LYS A 128 -14.17 -18.14 -2.72
N SER A 129 -13.04 -18.71 -2.34
CA SER A 129 -12.51 -18.67 -0.97
C SER A 129 -10.98 -18.73 -0.98
N ILE A 130 -10.36 -18.40 0.15
CA ILE A 130 -8.91 -18.55 0.35
C ILE A 130 -8.46 -19.99 0.10
N LYS A 131 -9.28 -21.00 0.49
CA LYS A 131 -8.92 -22.42 0.34
C LYS A 131 -8.85 -22.88 -1.11
N ASP A 132 -9.54 -22.19 -2.03
CA ASP A 132 -9.50 -22.49 -3.46
C ASP A 132 -8.19 -22.06 -4.13
N LEU A 133 -7.36 -21.29 -3.41
CA LEU A 133 -6.03 -20.87 -3.87
C LEU A 133 -5.00 -22.00 -3.92
N LYS A 134 -5.29 -23.14 -3.29
CA LYS A 134 -4.34 -24.29 -3.27
C LYS A 134 -3.93 -24.70 -4.68
N GLY A 135 -2.61 -24.69 -4.94
CA GLY A 135 -2.03 -25.01 -6.24
C GLY A 135 -2.17 -23.94 -7.32
N LYS A 136 -2.82 -22.80 -7.03
CA LYS A 136 -2.98 -21.68 -7.98
C LYS A 136 -1.73 -20.84 -8.08
N ARG A 137 -1.55 -20.17 -9.23
CA ARG A 137 -0.51 -19.17 -9.47
C ARG A 137 -1.00 -17.86 -8.86
N MET A 138 -0.29 -17.37 -7.87
CA MET A 138 -0.75 -16.22 -7.10
C MET A 138 0.37 -15.26 -6.79
N SER A 139 0.16 -13.97 -7.02
CA SER A 139 1.05 -12.93 -6.56
C SER A 139 0.66 -12.47 -5.16
N LEU A 140 1.68 -12.38 -4.30
CA LEU A 140 1.58 -11.92 -2.91
C LEU A 140 2.12 -10.50 -2.71
N ASP A 141 2.35 -9.78 -3.82
CA ASP A 141 3.11 -8.54 -3.89
C ASP A 141 4.62 -8.73 -3.69
N GLU A 142 5.40 -7.67 -3.78
CA GLU A 142 6.87 -7.73 -3.82
C GLU A 142 7.50 -7.71 -2.42
N PRO A 143 8.76 -8.21 -2.29
CA PRO A 143 9.50 -8.09 -1.05
C PRO A 143 9.68 -6.63 -0.63
N GLY A 144 9.34 -6.32 0.62
CA GLY A 144 9.35 -4.96 1.15
C GLY A 144 7.98 -4.29 1.17
N SER A 145 6.93 -4.91 0.60
CA SER A 145 5.54 -4.44 0.73
C SER A 145 4.92 -4.89 2.06
N GLY A 146 3.93 -4.16 2.52
CA GLY A 146 3.06 -4.60 3.60
C GLY A 146 2.11 -5.68 3.13
N THR A 147 1.56 -5.55 1.91
CA THR A 147 0.72 -6.59 1.31
C THR A 147 1.31 -7.99 1.40
N LEU A 148 2.63 -8.17 1.15
CA LEU A 148 3.28 -9.48 1.29
C LEU A 148 3.24 -9.99 2.74
N VAL A 149 3.40 -9.10 3.71
CA VAL A 149 3.30 -9.45 5.13
C VAL A 149 1.89 -9.93 5.45
N ASP A 150 0.90 -9.16 5.06
CA ASP A 150 -0.51 -9.43 5.31
C ASP A 150 -1.02 -10.66 4.56
N ALA A 151 -0.59 -10.85 3.31
CA ALA A 151 -0.91 -12.06 2.55
C ALA A 151 -0.46 -13.34 3.27
N ARG A 152 0.72 -13.30 3.89
CA ARG A 152 1.22 -14.43 4.71
C ARG A 152 0.40 -14.66 5.96
N LEU A 153 -0.02 -13.58 6.62
CA LEU A 153 -0.90 -13.68 7.80
C LEU A 153 -2.26 -14.28 7.44
N ILE A 154 -2.86 -13.81 6.33
CA ILE A 154 -4.13 -14.33 5.82
C ILE A 154 -3.99 -15.80 5.47
N LEU A 155 -3.01 -16.19 4.66
CA LEU A 155 -2.79 -17.59 4.33
C LEU A 155 -2.65 -18.45 5.59
N SER A 156 -1.85 -18.00 6.56
CA SER A 156 -1.65 -18.69 7.83
C SER A 156 -2.94 -18.84 8.64
N ALA A 157 -3.77 -17.79 8.71
CA ALA A 157 -5.06 -17.82 9.41
C ALA A 157 -6.01 -18.88 8.83
N TYR A 158 -5.96 -19.09 7.51
CA TYR A 158 -6.76 -20.12 6.82
C TYR A 158 -6.05 -21.48 6.72
N GLY A 159 -4.95 -21.68 7.48
CA GLY A 159 -4.21 -22.96 7.52
C GLY A 159 -3.39 -23.25 6.28
N MET A 160 -3.01 -22.21 5.54
CA MET A 160 -2.20 -22.29 4.32
C MET A 160 -0.87 -21.58 4.48
N THR A 161 0.04 -21.87 3.58
CA THR A 161 1.35 -21.23 3.47
C THR A 161 1.67 -20.97 1.99
N GLU A 162 2.74 -20.24 1.73
CA GLU A 162 3.24 -20.03 0.35
C GLU A 162 3.57 -21.34 -0.39
N LYS A 163 3.81 -22.45 0.34
CA LYS A 163 4.08 -23.77 -0.24
C LYS A 163 2.82 -24.43 -0.81
N ASP A 164 1.64 -23.98 -0.39
CA ASP A 164 0.36 -24.51 -0.88
C ASP A 164 -0.09 -23.86 -2.19
N ILE A 165 0.61 -22.81 -2.64
CA ILE A 165 0.34 -22.06 -3.86
C ILE A 165 1.59 -22.02 -4.75
N LYS A 166 1.45 -21.56 -5.99
CA LYS A 166 2.57 -21.18 -6.85
C LYS A 166 2.79 -19.69 -6.69
N ALA A 167 3.53 -19.32 -5.64
CA ALA A 167 3.73 -17.93 -5.25
C ALA A 167 4.59 -17.17 -6.26
N GLU A 168 4.14 -15.96 -6.60
CA GLU A 168 4.90 -14.96 -7.33
C GLU A 168 4.95 -13.67 -6.48
N TYR A 169 5.98 -12.84 -6.73
CA TYR A 169 6.24 -11.63 -5.96
C TYR A 169 6.35 -10.44 -6.91
N LEU A 170 5.20 -9.86 -7.25
CA LEU A 170 5.06 -8.89 -8.32
C LEU A 170 4.34 -7.63 -7.81
N LYS A 171 4.74 -6.48 -8.32
CA LYS A 171 4.02 -5.21 -8.10
C LYS A 171 2.57 -5.29 -8.57
N PRO A 172 1.65 -4.49 -8.00
CA PRO A 172 0.23 -4.53 -8.35
C PRO A 172 -0.05 -4.46 -9.86
N GLN A 173 0.63 -3.57 -10.60
CA GLN A 173 0.46 -3.48 -12.07
C GLN A 173 0.90 -4.75 -12.78
N GLN A 174 2.06 -5.31 -12.42
CA GLN A 174 2.56 -6.55 -13.02
C GLN A 174 1.64 -7.74 -12.72
N SER A 175 1.05 -7.77 -11.51
CA SER A 175 0.06 -8.78 -11.12
C SER A 175 -1.20 -8.66 -11.97
N ALA A 176 -1.69 -7.43 -12.18
CA ALA A 176 -2.84 -7.15 -13.02
C ALA A 176 -2.59 -7.56 -14.48
N ASP A 177 -1.43 -7.21 -15.05
CA ASP A 177 -1.06 -7.58 -16.41
C ASP A 177 -1.00 -9.11 -16.58
N LYS A 178 -0.33 -9.82 -15.67
CA LYS A 178 -0.28 -11.30 -15.69
C LYS A 178 -1.65 -11.95 -15.48
N LEU A 179 -2.50 -11.39 -14.64
CA LEU A 179 -3.87 -11.89 -14.47
C LEU A 179 -4.67 -11.70 -15.77
N LYS A 180 -4.56 -10.55 -16.42
CA LYS A 180 -5.16 -10.25 -17.71
C LYS A 180 -4.74 -11.26 -18.78
N ASP A 181 -3.45 -11.56 -18.86
CA ASP A 181 -2.86 -12.47 -19.84
C ASP A 181 -3.10 -13.96 -19.50
N GLY A 182 -3.70 -14.28 -18.35
CA GLY A 182 -3.92 -15.66 -17.89
C GLY A 182 -2.69 -16.37 -17.41
N ALA A 183 -1.60 -15.63 -17.16
CA ALA A 183 -0.38 -16.17 -16.56
C ALA A 183 -0.46 -16.24 -15.02
N LEU A 184 -1.42 -15.55 -14.41
CA LEU A 184 -1.72 -15.56 -12.98
C LEU A 184 -3.20 -15.92 -12.77
N ASP A 185 -3.52 -16.57 -11.66
CA ASP A 185 -4.88 -16.97 -11.29
C ASP A 185 -5.50 -16.01 -10.26
N ALA A 186 -4.67 -15.44 -9.38
CA ALA A 186 -5.07 -14.51 -8.33
C ALA A 186 -3.92 -13.59 -7.92
N PHE A 187 -4.23 -12.47 -7.25
CA PHE A 187 -3.25 -11.70 -6.49
C PHE A 187 -3.88 -11.03 -5.27
N PHE A 188 -3.08 -10.85 -4.22
CA PHE A 188 -3.41 -9.99 -3.09
C PHE A 188 -2.99 -8.55 -3.35
N SER A 189 -3.75 -7.62 -2.81
CA SER A 189 -3.36 -6.23 -2.65
C SER A 189 -4.02 -5.64 -1.41
N VAL A 190 -3.23 -5.00 -0.55
CA VAL A 190 -3.73 -4.20 0.58
C VAL A 190 -3.62 -2.74 0.20
N SER A 191 -4.73 -2.05 0.14
CA SER A 191 -4.78 -0.66 -0.31
C SER A 191 -6.12 0.00 0.00
N GLY A 192 -6.17 1.32 -0.07
CA GLY A 192 -7.44 2.03 -0.25
C GLY A 192 -8.10 1.65 -1.57
N TRP A 193 -9.41 1.86 -1.66
CA TRP A 193 -10.17 1.68 -2.90
C TRP A 193 -10.80 3.01 -3.36
N PRO A 194 -10.92 3.21 -4.72
CA PRO A 194 -10.46 2.34 -5.80
C PRO A 194 -8.93 2.38 -5.99
N GLN A 195 -8.32 1.22 -6.23
CA GLN A 195 -6.92 1.12 -6.62
C GLN A 195 -6.77 1.14 -8.14
N GLY A 196 -5.78 1.84 -8.67
CA GLY A 196 -5.61 2.05 -10.12
C GLY A 196 -5.49 0.76 -10.93
N ALA A 197 -4.58 -0.15 -10.55
CA ALA A 197 -4.38 -1.41 -11.26
C ALA A 197 -5.64 -2.31 -11.25
N ILE A 198 -6.38 -2.34 -10.15
CA ILE A 198 -7.62 -3.12 -10.03
C ILE A 198 -8.73 -2.48 -10.86
N SER A 199 -8.84 -1.14 -10.85
CA SER A 199 -9.83 -0.40 -11.63
C SER A 199 -9.66 -0.62 -13.14
N GLU A 200 -8.41 -0.56 -13.62
CA GLU A 200 -8.09 -0.84 -15.03
C GLU A 200 -8.46 -2.28 -15.41
N LEU A 201 -8.08 -3.24 -14.58
CA LEU A 201 -8.34 -4.64 -14.81
C LEU A 201 -9.86 -4.95 -14.79
N ALA A 202 -10.62 -4.37 -13.87
CA ALA A 202 -12.06 -4.48 -13.77
C ALA A 202 -12.76 -3.93 -15.04
N ALA A 203 -12.26 -2.82 -15.57
CA ALA A 203 -12.83 -2.17 -16.75
C ALA A 203 -12.53 -2.91 -18.05
N THR A 204 -11.41 -3.63 -18.14
CA THR A 204 -10.91 -4.23 -19.41
C THR A 204 -11.15 -5.73 -19.51
N THR A 205 -10.84 -6.47 -18.45
CA THR A 205 -10.85 -7.94 -18.46
C THR A 205 -12.06 -8.51 -17.71
N GLY A 206 -12.54 -7.78 -16.69
CA GLY A 206 -13.48 -8.27 -15.71
C GLY A 206 -12.80 -9.15 -14.64
N ILE A 207 -13.14 -8.86 -13.40
CA ILE A 207 -12.62 -9.54 -12.20
C ILE A 207 -13.76 -9.88 -11.24
N ASP A 208 -13.46 -10.75 -10.30
CA ASP A 208 -14.21 -10.92 -9.07
C ASP A 208 -13.27 -10.65 -7.89
N LEU A 209 -13.82 -10.13 -6.79
CA LEU A 209 -13.14 -10.08 -5.50
C LEU A 209 -13.62 -11.29 -4.67
N VAL A 210 -12.69 -11.93 -3.99
CA VAL A 210 -12.98 -13.07 -3.14
C VAL A 210 -13.03 -12.61 -1.68
N PRO A 211 -14.08 -12.97 -0.91
CA PRO A 211 -14.21 -12.54 0.47
C PRO A 211 -13.11 -13.11 1.37
N ILE A 212 -12.71 -12.31 2.35
CA ILE A 212 -11.81 -12.70 3.44
C ILE A 212 -12.62 -12.55 4.72
N ASP A 213 -13.45 -13.53 5.01
CA ASP A 213 -14.43 -13.49 6.09
C ASP A 213 -14.52 -14.81 6.85
N GLY A 214 -15.46 -14.88 7.79
CA GLY A 214 -15.74 -16.08 8.57
C GLY A 214 -14.79 -16.29 9.75
N PRO A 215 -14.83 -17.48 10.39
CA PRO A 215 -14.17 -17.74 11.67
C PRO A 215 -12.65 -17.56 11.63
N ASP A 216 -12.01 -17.80 10.49
CA ASP A 216 -10.56 -17.67 10.34
C ASP A 216 -10.14 -16.20 10.28
N ALA A 217 -10.91 -15.33 9.57
CA ALA A 217 -10.72 -13.88 9.59
C ALA A 217 -11.01 -13.29 10.97
N GLU A 218 -12.08 -13.73 11.65
CA GLU A 218 -12.40 -13.27 13.01
C GLU A 218 -11.29 -13.58 14.02
N LYS A 219 -10.61 -14.73 13.88
CA LYS A 219 -9.45 -15.05 14.72
C LYS A 219 -8.30 -14.09 14.47
N LEU A 220 -8.03 -13.75 13.20
CA LEU A 220 -6.98 -12.80 12.82
C LEU A 220 -7.24 -11.42 13.45
N ILE A 221 -8.48 -10.90 13.33
CA ILE A 221 -8.91 -9.65 13.92
C ILE A 221 -8.77 -9.65 15.46
N LYS A 222 -9.13 -10.77 16.11
CA LYS A 222 -8.97 -10.91 17.57
C LYS A 222 -7.51 -10.98 18.02
N GLN A 223 -6.64 -11.54 17.17
CA GLN A 223 -5.21 -11.68 17.46
C GLN A 223 -4.45 -10.35 17.30
N TYR A 224 -4.85 -9.52 16.34
CA TYR A 224 -4.14 -8.30 15.96
C TYR A 224 -5.09 -7.10 15.98
N SER A 225 -4.90 -6.19 16.94
CA SER A 225 -5.76 -5.02 17.16
C SER A 225 -5.73 -3.97 16.06
N PHE A 226 -4.80 -4.07 15.12
CA PHE A 226 -4.70 -3.18 13.96
C PHE A 226 -5.52 -3.66 12.75
N PHE A 227 -6.11 -4.86 12.79
CA PHE A 227 -7.06 -5.33 11.80
C PHE A 227 -8.50 -5.14 12.26
N GLY A 228 -9.40 -4.93 11.31
CA GLY A 228 -10.83 -4.83 11.54
C GLY A 228 -11.59 -5.41 10.35
N ALA A 229 -12.84 -5.78 10.55
CA ALA A 229 -13.71 -6.16 9.43
C ALA A 229 -14.04 -4.91 8.60
N ASP A 230 -13.99 -5.07 7.29
CA ASP A 230 -14.27 -4.03 6.32
C ASP A 230 -15.15 -4.56 5.17
N GLU A 231 -15.60 -3.67 4.32
CA GLU A 231 -16.37 -4.01 3.12
C GLU A 231 -15.93 -3.12 1.96
N ILE A 232 -15.46 -3.75 0.89
CA ILE A 232 -15.26 -3.06 -0.38
C ILE A 232 -16.63 -2.99 -1.07
N PRO A 233 -17.22 -1.80 -1.27
CA PRO A 233 -18.57 -1.69 -1.82
C PRO A 233 -18.62 -2.02 -3.31
N ASP A 234 -19.78 -2.35 -3.82
CA ASP A 234 -20.05 -2.61 -5.24
C ASP A 234 -19.81 -1.38 -6.16
N THR A 235 -19.73 -0.20 -5.56
CA THR A 235 -19.40 1.06 -6.25
C THR A 235 -17.89 1.28 -6.42
N ALA A 236 -17.03 0.50 -5.75
CA ALA A 236 -15.57 0.69 -5.78
C ALA A 236 -14.98 0.38 -7.16
N TYR A 237 -15.47 -0.66 -7.82
CA TYR A 237 -14.95 -1.11 -9.11
C TYR A 237 -16.07 -1.45 -10.10
N LYS A 238 -15.87 -1.10 -11.37
CA LYS A 238 -16.87 -1.29 -12.41
C LYS A 238 -17.24 -2.78 -12.60
N ASN A 239 -18.53 -3.10 -12.46
CA ASN A 239 -19.09 -4.45 -12.64
C ASN A 239 -18.52 -5.53 -11.69
N VAL A 240 -18.00 -5.12 -10.54
CA VAL A 240 -17.51 -5.99 -9.46
C VAL A 240 -18.48 -5.91 -8.30
N ALA A 241 -18.93 -7.05 -7.80
CA ALA A 241 -19.77 -7.09 -6.60
C ALA A 241 -18.98 -6.68 -5.36
N GLY A 242 -19.64 -6.05 -4.41
CA GLY A 242 -19.06 -5.73 -3.10
C GLY A 242 -18.66 -7.00 -2.35
N VAL A 243 -17.66 -6.88 -1.48
CA VAL A 243 -17.09 -8.03 -0.78
C VAL A 243 -16.66 -7.66 0.64
N LYS A 244 -16.91 -8.54 1.59
CA LYS A 244 -16.37 -8.44 2.94
C LYS A 244 -14.90 -8.85 2.96
N THR A 245 -14.12 -8.09 3.71
CA THR A 245 -12.67 -8.27 3.79
C THR A 245 -12.12 -7.93 5.18
#